data_07940e240a8258089b22ff221505baaf
#
_entry.id   07940e240a8258089b22ff221505baaf
#
_cell.length_a   1.000
_cell.length_b   1.000
_cell.length_c   1.000
_cell.angle_alpha   90.00
_cell.angle_beta   90.00
_cell.angle_gamma   90.00
#
_symmetry.space_group_name_H-M   'P 1'
#
loop_
_entity.id
_entity.type
_entity.pdbx_description
1 polymer ?
#
loop_
_entity_poly.entity_id
_entity_poly.type
_entity_poly.pdbx_seq_one_letter_code
_entity_poly.pdbx_strand_id
1 'polypeptide(L)'
;METDVQLAVGYIETFAGNGKARSTGDGKRAVKAGIPLPHHVALDRDARWLYFAESGSDRVRRVNLAEGTVHNFAGIGETCYSGDEGPCGEAGLYLPLDVACDSRNDLYVCDSGSNRIRKIDRKTGIITTVVGTGEHGFNGDGPALEVNLTWPAAIAFDADDVMYIADTQAHRIRRYDSRTGLVETIAGSWTAEDEAREQPLVARNLVVLSGDAIGIDFSDDNGWLMPVCSDGLRLSMYLDDGHPAMEARLYDIVGIAVDNAGDVYVVDKGSNRVRKIDHKTGLISTLAGVCRYGYDGDGKPAAKSMLHAPEAIVFDQHNHAYISDTGNHRVRKVDADTGFISTVAGNGDSGYDDKNMGGCGAARFVAKDAAGALKHGDGLLAVEAVVNSPVGLTLDTQGYLYICERGENKIRRAKLW
;
A
#
# COMPACT_ATOMS: atom_id res chain seq x y z
N MET A 1 36.55 -3.06 2.97
CA MET A 1 35.59 -3.80 2.15
C MET A 1 34.88 -4.74 3.14
N GLU A 2 33.74 -4.28 3.70
CA GLU A 2 32.85 -5.21 4.40
C GLU A 2 32.23 -6.07 3.31
N THR A 3 32.52 -7.35 3.34
CA THR A 3 31.86 -8.35 2.49
C THR A 3 30.36 -8.22 2.71
N ASP A 4 29.58 -8.01 1.64
CA ASP A 4 28.13 -8.16 1.66
C ASP A 4 27.83 -9.58 2.16
N VAL A 5 27.56 -9.70 3.45
CA VAL A 5 27.06 -10.96 4.01
C VAL A 5 25.65 -11.11 3.46
N GLN A 6 25.49 -12.06 2.55
CA GLN A 6 24.19 -12.39 1.99
C GLN A 6 23.25 -12.77 3.14
N LEU A 7 22.10 -12.06 3.25
CA LEU A 7 21.11 -12.34 4.31
C LEU A 7 20.63 -13.78 4.19
N ALA A 8 20.64 -14.52 5.30
CA ALA A 8 20.17 -15.89 5.31
C ALA A 8 18.65 -15.97 5.11
N VAL A 9 18.17 -17.06 4.52
CA VAL A 9 16.74 -17.30 4.31
C VAL A 9 15.99 -17.26 5.65
N GLY A 10 14.88 -16.57 5.69
CA GLY A 10 14.05 -16.36 6.87
C GLY A 10 14.44 -15.17 7.74
N TYR A 11 15.57 -14.49 7.46
CA TYR A 11 16.05 -13.37 8.25
C TYR A 11 15.65 -12.01 7.66
N ILE A 12 15.65 -10.96 8.49
CA ILE A 12 15.31 -9.59 8.13
C ILE A 12 16.39 -8.60 8.58
N GLU A 13 16.56 -7.53 7.82
CA GLU A 13 17.48 -6.42 8.15
C GLU A 13 16.91 -5.07 7.72
N THR A 14 17.46 -3.98 8.27
CA THR A 14 17.21 -2.62 7.79
C THR A 14 17.99 -2.40 6.49
N PHE A 15 17.25 -2.14 5.41
CA PHE A 15 17.82 -1.86 4.09
C PHE A 15 18.04 -0.37 3.85
N ALA A 16 17.09 0.48 4.27
CA ALA A 16 17.22 1.93 4.20
C ALA A 16 16.50 2.60 5.39
N GLY A 17 16.95 3.80 5.74
CA GLY A 17 16.36 4.57 6.82
C GLY A 17 17.06 4.38 8.17
N ASN A 18 17.16 5.49 8.91
CA ASN A 18 17.76 5.53 10.25
C ASN A 18 16.74 5.84 11.35
N GLY A 19 15.44 5.74 11.02
CA GLY A 19 14.33 6.01 11.93
C GLY A 19 13.97 7.49 12.12
N LYS A 20 14.69 8.41 11.48
CA LYS A 20 14.41 9.86 11.61
C LYS A 20 13.39 10.30 10.58
N ALA A 21 12.35 10.99 11.04
CA ALA A 21 11.28 11.57 10.23
C ALA A 21 11.71 12.88 9.55
N ARG A 22 12.86 12.87 8.87
CA ARG A 22 13.39 13.99 8.09
C ARG A 22 14.19 13.47 6.91
N SER A 23 13.90 13.96 5.71
CA SER A 23 14.63 13.59 4.49
C SER A 23 16.08 14.11 4.56
N THR A 24 17.03 13.19 4.57
CA THR A 24 18.47 13.48 4.65
C THR A 24 19.29 12.38 3.98
N GLY A 25 20.59 12.64 3.81
CA GLY A 25 21.55 11.60 3.45
C GLY A 25 21.63 11.32 1.95
N ASP A 26 21.23 12.26 1.11
CA ASP A 26 21.40 12.16 -0.35
C ASP A 26 22.85 11.85 -0.72
N GLY A 27 23.07 10.89 -1.63
CA GLY A 27 24.39 10.39 -2.03
C GLY A 27 25.13 9.57 -0.96
N LYS A 28 24.50 9.24 0.19
CA LYS A 28 25.11 8.48 1.28
C LYS A 28 24.51 7.07 1.41
N ARG A 29 25.11 6.24 2.29
CA ARG A 29 24.57 4.90 2.60
C ARG A 29 23.11 5.00 3.04
N ALA A 30 22.24 4.21 2.42
CA ALA A 30 20.80 4.24 2.61
C ALA A 30 20.38 4.01 4.08
N VAL A 31 21.06 3.10 4.79
CA VAL A 31 20.82 2.83 6.23
C VAL A 31 21.16 4.02 7.16
N LYS A 32 21.85 5.03 6.68
CA LYS A 32 22.20 6.26 7.43
C LYS A 32 21.32 7.45 7.08
N ALA A 33 20.49 7.32 6.05
CA ALA A 33 19.60 8.37 5.59
C ALA A 33 18.35 8.48 6.50
N GLY A 34 17.81 9.69 6.63
CA GLY A 34 16.44 9.86 7.11
C GLY A 34 15.48 9.75 5.94
N ILE A 35 14.42 8.98 6.10
CA ILE A 35 13.39 8.72 5.08
C ILE A 35 11.99 8.86 5.72
N PRO A 36 11.44 10.10 5.79
CA PRO A 36 10.18 10.34 6.47
C PRO A 36 9.00 9.72 5.74
N LEU A 37 8.20 8.93 6.46
CA LEU A 37 6.98 8.31 5.99
C LEU A 37 7.15 7.64 4.61
N PRO A 38 8.05 6.65 4.45
CA PRO A 38 8.11 5.89 3.22
C PRO A 38 6.78 5.17 3.03
N HIS A 39 6.22 5.25 1.82
CA HIS A 39 4.90 4.68 1.55
C HIS A 39 5.01 3.43 0.68
N HIS A 40 4.97 3.54 -0.63
CA HIS A 40 5.16 2.39 -1.51
C HIS A 40 6.56 2.38 -2.14
N VAL A 41 6.93 1.22 -2.66
CA VAL A 41 8.27 0.90 -3.12
C VAL A 41 8.21 0.04 -4.38
N ALA A 42 9.06 0.33 -5.37
CA ALA A 42 9.17 -0.43 -6.60
C ALA A 42 10.62 -0.69 -6.99
N LEU A 43 10.86 -1.84 -7.57
CA LEU A 43 12.13 -2.18 -8.22
C LEU A 43 12.06 -1.83 -9.71
N ASP A 44 13.17 -1.35 -10.28
CA ASP A 44 13.31 -1.38 -11.72
C ASP A 44 13.53 -2.83 -12.19
N ARG A 45 13.16 -3.11 -13.44
CA ARG A 45 13.27 -4.46 -14.01
C ARG A 45 14.72 -4.96 -14.15
N ASP A 46 15.68 -4.03 -14.16
CA ASP A 46 17.10 -4.34 -14.21
C ASP A 46 17.68 -4.66 -12.82
N ALA A 47 16.87 -4.59 -11.76
CA ALA A 47 17.26 -4.74 -10.36
C ALA A 47 18.50 -3.89 -9.99
N ARG A 48 18.53 -2.63 -10.49
CA ARG A 48 19.58 -1.66 -10.19
C ARG A 48 19.15 -0.65 -9.14
N TRP A 49 17.86 -0.28 -9.15
CA TRP A 49 17.29 0.75 -8.32
C TRP A 49 16.03 0.27 -7.61
N LEU A 50 15.97 0.56 -6.34
CA LEU A 50 14.74 0.53 -5.55
C LEU A 50 14.23 1.97 -5.42
N TYR A 51 13.10 2.27 -6.04
CA TYR A 51 12.40 3.55 -5.91
C TYR A 51 11.43 3.50 -4.75
N PHE A 52 11.21 4.62 -4.09
CA PHE A 52 10.18 4.72 -3.05
C PHE A 52 9.59 6.12 -2.98
N ALA A 53 8.28 6.18 -2.72
CA ALA A 53 7.58 7.40 -2.42
C ALA A 53 7.89 7.81 -0.97
N GLU A 54 8.41 9.00 -0.78
CA GLU A 54 8.70 9.61 0.52
C GLU A 54 7.66 10.70 0.78
N SER A 55 6.44 10.26 1.18
CA SER A 55 5.27 11.15 1.30
C SER A 55 5.45 12.25 2.36
N GLY A 56 6.27 12.00 3.38
CA GLY A 56 6.60 12.99 4.40
C GLY A 56 7.55 14.10 3.95
N SER A 57 8.01 14.09 2.68
CA SER A 57 8.89 15.14 2.12
C SER A 57 8.56 15.48 0.68
N ASP A 58 7.42 15.05 0.16
CA ASP A 58 6.97 15.34 -1.21
C ASP A 58 8.02 15.00 -2.27
N ARG A 59 8.65 13.80 -2.13
CA ARG A 59 9.71 13.30 -3.00
C ARG A 59 9.52 11.86 -3.40
N VAL A 60 10.13 11.52 -4.51
CA VAL A 60 10.51 10.15 -4.84
C VAL A 60 12.01 10.03 -4.71
N ARG A 61 12.47 9.04 -3.94
CA ARG A 61 13.89 8.72 -3.81
C ARG A 61 14.17 7.32 -4.33
N ARG A 62 15.46 7.02 -4.54
CA ARG A 62 15.88 5.69 -4.98
C ARG A 62 17.14 5.24 -4.26
N VAL A 63 17.27 3.93 -4.08
CA VAL A 63 18.47 3.29 -3.55
C VAL A 63 19.17 2.54 -4.68
N ASN A 64 20.46 2.77 -4.86
CA ASN A 64 21.30 1.93 -5.72
C ASN A 64 21.52 0.59 -5.01
N LEU A 65 21.03 -0.50 -5.61
CA LEU A 65 21.08 -1.83 -4.99
C LEU A 65 22.50 -2.38 -4.87
N ALA A 66 23.39 -2.03 -5.80
CA ALA A 66 24.78 -2.49 -5.78
C ALA A 66 25.65 -1.69 -4.81
N GLU A 67 25.41 -0.38 -4.66
CA GLU A 67 26.23 0.50 -3.83
C GLU A 67 25.65 0.73 -2.43
N GLY A 68 24.35 0.45 -2.24
CA GLY A 68 23.64 0.73 -1.00
C GLY A 68 23.53 2.23 -0.69
N THR A 69 23.58 3.09 -1.73
CA THR A 69 23.48 4.56 -1.60
C THR A 69 22.07 5.04 -1.97
N VAL A 70 21.56 6.05 -1.23
CA VAL A 70 20.25 6.64 -1.50
C VAL A 70 20.40 7.98 -2.20
N HIS A 71 19.50 8.27 -3.15
CA HIS A 71 19.53 9.48 -3.97
C HIS A 71 18.13 10.08 -4.10
N ASN A 72 18.04 11.41 -4.09
CA ASN A 72 16.84 12.09 -4.56
C ASN A 72 16.66 11.77 -6.05
N PHE A 73 15.43 11.59 -6.48
CA PHE A 73 15.14 11.28 -7.87
C PHE A 73 14.14 12.26 -8.47
N ALA A 74 12.99 12.45 -7.84
CA ALA A 74 11.99 13.42 -8.27
C ALA A 74 11.42 14.19 -7.07
N GLY A 75 10.95 15.38 -7.34
CA GLY A 75 10.37 16.25 -6.32
C GLY A 75 11.37 17.21 -5.69
N ILE A 76 11.01 18.50 -5.63
CA ILE A 76 11.81 19.55 -4.95
C ILE A 76 11.65 19.51 -3.43
N GLY A 77 10.63 18.77 -2.91
CA GLY A 77 10.30 18.67 -1.49
C GLY A 77 9.52 19.84 -0.96
N GLU A 78 8.79 20.50 -1.82
CA GLU A 78 7.78 21.50 -1.50
C GLU A 78 6.42 20.95 -1.93
N THR A 79 5.43 21.13 -1.09
CA THR A 79 4.05 20.66 -1.32
C THR A 79 3.39 21.47 -2.42
N CYS A 80 3.59 21.06 -3.67
CA CYS A 80 3.02 21.75 -4.83
C CYS A 80 2.98 20.81 -6.05
N TYR A 81 2.18 21.19 -7.04
CA TYR A 81 2.19 20.58 -8.38
C TYR A 81 2.86 21.55 -9.36
N SER A 82 3.94 21.10 -9.99
CA SER A 82 4.65 21.90 -11.02
C SER A 82 5.60 21.04 -11.86
N GLY A 83 6.18 21.65 -12.88
CA GLY A 83 7.35 21.12 -13.57
C GLY A 83 7.07 20.05 -14.61
N ASP A 84 5.83 19.90 -15.11
CA ASP A 84 5.58 19.06 -16.28
C ASP A 84 6.40 19.48 -17.48
N GLU A 85 6.83 18.50 -18.27
CA GLU A 85 7.73 18.65 -19.42
C GLU A 85 9.14 19.15 -19.06
N GLY A 86 9.47 19.16 -17.78
CA GLY A 86 10.77 19.53 -17.24
C GLY A 86 11.50 18.37 -16.54
N PRO A 87 12.72 18.62 -16.01
CA PRO A 87 13.45 17.61 -15.24
C PRO A 87 12.70 17.20 -13.97
N CYS A 88 12.58 15.90 -13.72
CA CYS A 88 11.82 15.38 -12.59
C CYS A 88 12.34 15.85 -11.22
N GLY A 89 13.66 16.13 -11.10
CA GLY A 89 14.27 16.66 -9.88
C GLY A 89 13.90 18.12 -9.58
N GLU A 90 13.35 18.86 -10.55
CA GLU A 90 12.90 20.24 -10.44
C GLU A 90 11.38 20.37 -10.37
N ALA A 91 10.66 19.27 -10.48
CA ALA A 91 9.21 19.24 -10.41
C ALA A 91 8.71 19.28 -8.96
N GLY A 92 7.57 19.93 -8.74
CA GLY A 92 6.81 19.80 -7.49
C GLY A 92 5.96 18.55 -7.50
N LEU A 93 5.94 17.82 -6.38
CA LEU A 93 5.04 16.72 -6.07
C LEU A 93 4.24 17.07 -4.82
N TYR A 94 3.07 16.46 -4.69
CA TYR A 94 2.23 16.63 -3.50
C TYR A 94 1.75 15.28 -2.95
N LEU A 95 2.30 14.88 -1.80
CA LEU A 95 2.01 13.61 -1.13
C LEU A 95 2.06 12.42 -2.11
N PRO A 96 3.22 12.15 -2.75
CA PRO A 96 3.35 10.96 -3.57
C PRO A 96 3.18 9.72 -2.68
N LEU A 97 2.27 8.82 -3.04
CA LEU A 97 1.99 7.62 -2.26
C LEU A 97 2.57 6.36 -2.89
N ASP A 98 2.54 6.24 -4.21
CA ASP A 98 3.00 5.04 -4.89
C ASP A 98 3.90 5.35 -6.09
N VAL A 99 4.72 4.37 -6.41
CA VAL A 99 5.60 4.37 -7.58
C VAL A 99 5.60 2.99 -8.23
N ALA A 100 5.56 2.94 -9.55
CA ALA A 100 5.69 1.69 -10.32
C ALA A 100 6.46 1.92 -11.61
N CYS A 101 7.14 0.87 -12.10
CA CYS A 101 7.86 0.88 -13.36
C CYS A 101 7.08 0.11 -14.43
N ASP A 102 7.00 0.65 -15.65
CA ASP A 102 6.51 -0.08 -16.82
C ASP A 102 7.60 -1.04 -17.39
N SER A 103 7.29 -1.75 -18.47
CA SER A 103 8.22 -2.71 -19.11
C SER A 103 9.50 -2.05 -19.66
N ARG A 104 9.48 -0.72 -19.86
CA ARG A 104 10.62 0.06 -20.36
C ARG A 104 11.42 0.71 -19.25
N ASN A 105 11.03 0.47 -17.97
CA ASN A 105 11.54 1.13 -16.79
C ASN A 105 11.27 2.65 -16.73
N ASP A 106 10.25 3.16 -17.43
CA ASP A 106 9.72 4.47 -17.13
C ASP A 106 9.03 4.41 -15.75
N LEU A 107 9.28 5.39 -14.90
CA LEU A 107 8.70 5.41 -13.56
C LEU A 107 7.40 6.22 -13.55
N TYR A 108 6.36 5.64 -12.98
CA TYR A 108 5.10 6.32 -12.73
C TYR A 108 4.94 6.60 -11.26
N VAL A 109 4.33 7.73 -10.95
CA VAL A 109 4.15 8.24 -9.58
C VAL A 109 2.67 8.57 -9.37
N CYS A 110 2.07 8.00 -8.34
CA CYS A 110 0.83 8.51 -7.80
C CYS A 110 1.12 9.82 -7.07
N ASP A 111 0.93 10.94 -7.75
CA ASP A 111 1.00 12.29 -7.18
C ASP A 111 -0.35 12.61 -6.53
N SER A 112 -0.62 11.91 -5.41
CA SER A 112 -1.95 11.69 -4.85
C SER A 112 -2.62 12.99 -4.40
N GLY A 113 -1.87 13.88 -3.76
CA GLY A 113 -2.37 15.18 -3.33
C GLY A 113 -2.67 16.13 -4.49
N SER A 114 -2.10 15.88 -5.67
CA SER A 114 -2.40 16.64 -6.90
C SER A 114 -3.47 15.97 -7.79
N ASN A 115 -4.02 14.83 -7.37
CA ASN A 115 -5.00 14.03 -8.13
C ASN A 115 -4.51 13.67 -9.55
N ARG A 116 -3.26 13.24 -9.67
CA ARG A 116 -2.62 12.93 -10.96
C ARG A 116 -1.74 11.70 -10.88
N ILE A 117 -1.57 11.07 -12.05
CA ILE A 117 -0.47 10.12 -12.26
C ILE A 117 0.57 10.81 -13.14
N ARG A 118 1.79 10.87 -12.64
CA ARG A 118 2.94 11.46 -13.33
C ARG A 118 3.85 10.36 -13.84
N LYS A 119 4.37 10.52 -15.04
CA LYS A 119 5.34 9.63 -15.66
C LYS A 119 6.70 10.31 -15.76
N ILE A 120 7.77 9.60 -15.43
CA ILE A 120 9.16 10.02 -15.60
C ILE A 120 9.80 9.11 -16.64
N ASP A 121 10.15 9.68 -17.78
CA ASP A 121 10.85 8.96 -18.84
C ASP A 121 12.26 8.59 -18.36
N ARG A 122 12.59 7.30 -18.43
CA ARG A 122 13.87 6.77 -17.93
C ARG A 122 15.09 7.39 -18.60
N LYS A 123 14.99 7.72 -19.90
CA LYS A 123 16.14 8.16 -20.71
C LYS A 123 16.41 9.63 -20.58
N THR A 124 15.35 10.43 -20.52
CA THR A 124 15.44 11.89 -20.49
C THR A 124 15.36 12.47 -19.08
N GLY A 125 14.76 11.74 -18.13
CA GLY A 125 14.45 12.25 -16.80
C GLY A 125 13.34 13.30 -16.78
N ILE A 126 12.60 13.45 -17.90
CA ILE A 126 11.49 14.40 -18.00
C ILE A 126 10.25 13.80 -17.34
N ILE A 127 9.57 14.61 -16.54
CA ILE A 127 8.30 14.27 -15.91
C ILE A 127 7.12 14.87 -16.67
N THR A 128 6.04 14.09 -16.81
CA THR A 128 4.80 14.55 -17.46
C THR A 128 3.58 13.98 -16.74
N THR A 129 2.47 14.70 -16.73
CA THR A 129 1.17 14.15 -16.33
C THR A 129 0.63 13.24 -17.44
N VAL A 130 0.21 12.03 -17.07
CA VAL A 130 -0.34 11.05 -18.03
C VAL A 130 -1.82 10.72 -17.76
N VAL A 131 -2.28 10.87 -16.52
CA VAL A 131 -3.69 10.72 -16.15
C VAL A 131 -4.06 11.78 -15.11
N GLY A 132 -5.23 12.36 -15.24
CA GLY A 132 -5.84 13.23 -14.26
C GLY A 132 -5.74 14.72 -14.62
N THR A 133 -6.84 15.45 -14.44
CA THR A 133 -6.90 16.91 -14.59
C THR A 133 -6.32 17.65 -13.39
N GLY A 134 -6.31 16.99 -12.22
CA GLY A 134 -6.03 17.57 -10.90
C GLY A 134 -7.28 18.06 -10.16
N GLU A 135 -8.41 18.12 -10.83
CA GLU A 135 -9.67 18.40 -10.17
C GLU A 135 -10.14 17.18 -9.36
N HIS A 136 -10.78 17.45 -8.23
CA HIS A 136 -11.32 16.42 -7.36
C HIS A 136 -12.69 15.95 -7.85
N GLY A 137 -13.03 14.69 -7.62
CA GLY A 137 -14.33 14.09 -7.95
C GLY A 137 -14.27 13.22 -9.20
N PHE A 138 -15.31 12.40 -9.38
CA PHE A 138 -15.45 11.51 -10.53
C PHE A 138 -16.28 12.19 -11.62
N ASN A 139 -15.72 12.35 -12.81
CA ASN A 139 -16.38 12.98 -13.97
C ASN A 139 -16.63 12.02 -15.14
N GLY A 140 -16.46 10.70 -14.90
CA GLY A 140 -16.68 9.66 -15.91
C GLY A 140 -15.40 9.04 -16.46
N ASP A 141 -15.57 8.26 -17.52
CA ASP A 141 -14.52 7.64 -18.31
C ASP A 141 -14.22 8.50 -19.55
N GLY A 142 -13.01 8.40 -20.11
CA GLY A 142 -12.65 9.18 -21.29
C GLY A 142 -11.15 9.38 -21.48
N PRO A 143 -10.74 10.43 -22.22
CA PRO A 143 -9.33 10.75 -22.43
C PRO A 143 -8.58 10.99 -21.11
N ALA A 144 -7.41 10.43 -20.99
CA ALA A 144 -6.68 10.36 -19.71
C ALA A 144 -6.39 11.73 -19.07
N LEU A 145 -6.20 12.78 -19.87
CA LEU A 145 -5.95 14.13 -19.39
C LEU A 145 -7.23 14.96 -19.17
N GLU A 146 -8.40 14.36 -19.41
CA GLU A 146 -9.71 14.99 -19.22
C GLU A 146 -10.51 14.33 -18.08
N VAL A 147 -10.07 13.16 -17.58
CA VAL A 147 -10.71 12.51 -16.43
C VAL A 147 -10.19 13.09 -15.12
N ASN A 148 -11.06 13.14 -14.13
CA ASN A 148 -10.65 13.44 -12.76
C ASN A 148 -10.24 12.15 -12.06
N LEU A 149 -9.21 12.23 -11.25
CA LEU A 149 -8.88 11.26 -10.22
C LEU A 149 -9.12 11.87 -8.85
N THR A 150 -9.36 11.03 -7.85
CA THR A 150 -9.60 11.50 -6.49
C THR A 150 -8.73 10.74 -5.53
N TRP A 151 -7.58 11.36 -5.20
CA TRP A 151 -6.61 10.75 -4.29
C TRP A 151 -6.14 9.36 -4.78
N PRO A 152 -5.56 9.26 -5.99
CA PRO A 152 -5.04 7.97 -6.48
C PRO A 152 -3.93 7.48 -5.55
N ALA A 153 -4.10 6.31 -4.91
CA ALA A 153 -3.16 5.84 -3.89
C ALA A 153 -2.21 4.76 -4.38
N ALA A 154 -2.59 3.99 -5.40
CA ALA A 154 -1.74 2.91 -5.91
C ALA A 154 -1.92 2.69 -7.41
N ILE A 155 -0.85 2.20 -8.05
CA ILE A 155 -0.83 1.82 -9.46
C ILE A 155 -0.12 0.48 -9.68
N ALA A 156 -0.59 -0.28 -10.65
CA ALA A 156 0.06 -1.51 -11.11
C ALA A 156 -0.02 -1.64 -12.63
N PHE A 157 0.91 -2.37 -13.20
CA PHE A 157 0.94 -2.66 -14.63
C PHE A 157 0.73 -4.14 -14.88
N ASP A 158 0.00 -4.47 -15.95
CA ASP A 158 -0.01 -5.82 -16.49
C ASP A 158 1.16 -6.05 -17.49
N ALA A 159 1.20 -7.24 -18.06
CA ALA A 159 2.24 -7.63 -19.02
C ALA A 159 2.21 -6.83 -20.33
N ASP A 160 1.10 -6.18 -20.66
CA ASP A 160 0.88 -5.37 -21.86
C ASP A 160 1.10 -3.86 -21.61
N ASP A 161 1.64 -3.48 -20.43
CA ASP A 161 1.80 -2.10 -19.95
C ASP A 161 0.49 -1.33 -19.82
N VAL A 162 -0.62 -2.02 -19.59
CA VAL A 162 -1.86 -1.38 -19.18
C VAL A 162 -1.78 -1.06 -17.70
N MET A 163 -2.05 0.17 -17.34
CA MET A 163 -1.99 0.64 -15.96
C MET A 163 -3.35 0.54 -15.27
N TYR A 164 -3.36 -0.03 -14.08
CA TYR A 164 -4.50 -0.04 -13.18
C TYR A 164 -4.26 0.93 -12.04
N ILE A 165 -5.27 1.71 -11.68
CA ILE A 165 -5.19 2.81 -10.72
C ILE A 165 -6.23 2.59 -9.62
N ALA A 166 -5.81 2.57 -8.37
CA ALA A 166 -6.70 2.68 -7.22
C ALA A 166 -7.08 4.17 -7.04
N ASP A 167 -8.25 4.54 -7.55
CA ASP A 167 -8.84 5.88 -7.43
C ASP A 167 -9.61 5.93 -6.10
N THR A 168 -8.86 6.13 -5.01
CA THR A 168 -9.23 5.77 -3.65
C THR A 168 -10.50 6.45 -3.17
N GLN A 169 -10.55 7.78 -3.22
CA GLN A 169 -11.73 8.53 -2.76
C GLN A 169 -12.86 8.54 -3.78
N ALA A 170 -12.61 8.12 -5.02
CA ALA A 170 -13.66 7.82 -5.97
C ALA A 170 -14.22 6.39 -5.80
N HIS A 171 -13.62 5.58 -4.91
CA HIS A 171 -14.00 4.20 -4.64
C HIS A 171 -14.07 3.33 -5.91
N ARG A 172 -13.11 3.53 -6.84
CA ARG A 172 -13.07 2.88 -8.15
C ARG A 172 -11.69 2.35 -8.49
N ILE A 173 -11.67 1.33 -9.32
CA ILE A 173 -10.48 0.91 -10.03
C ILE A 173 -10.60 1.38 -11.46
N ARG A 174 -9.58 2.15 -11.88
CA ARG A 174 -9.51 2.69 -13.24
C ARG A 174 -8.43 1.93 -14.01
N ARG A 175 -8.68 1.73 -15.30
CA ARG A 175 -7.77 1.12 -16.26
C ARG A 175 -7.35 2.16 -17.28
N TYR A 176 -6.06 2.39 -17.43
CA TYR A 176 -5.49 3.30 -18.42
C TYR A 176 -4.66 2.52 -19.43
N ASP A 177 -4.98 2.67 -20.71
CA ASP A 177 -4.21 2.12 -21.82
C ASP A 177 -3.52 3.26 -22.59
N SER A 178 -2.19 3.33 -22.49
CA SER A 178 -1.38 4.37 -23.15
C SER A 178 -1.46 4.34 -24.68
N ARG A 179 -1.88 3.21 -25.28
CA ARG A 179 -2.03 3.05 -26.74
C ARG A 179 -3.28 3.77 -27.25
N THR A 180 -4.31 3.82 -26.45
CA THR A 180 -5.59 4.51 -26.78
C THR A 180 -5.69 5.88 -26.15
N GLY A 181 -4.94 6.11 -25.08
CA GLY A 181 -5.03 7.32 -24.25
C GLY A 181 -6.31 7.42 -23.42
N LEU A 182 -7.04 6.30 -23.28
CA LEU A 182 -8.33 6.28 -22.57
C LEU A 182 -8.17 5.69 -21.16
N VAL A 183 -9.01 6.21 -20.26
CA VAL A 183 -9.24 5.69 -18.92
C VAL A 183 -10.66 5.16 -18.83
N GLU A 184 -10.80 3.95 -18.30
CA GLU A 184 -12.05 3.23 -18.10
C GLU A 184 -12.19 2.78 -16.65
N THR A 185 -13.37 2.79 -16.09
CA THR A 185 -13.70 2.18 -14.81
C THR A 185 -13.89 0.67 -15.00
N ILE A 186 -13.24 -0.15 -14.19
CA ILE A 186 -13.36 -1.62 -14.25
C ILE A 186 -13.97 -2.21 -12.98
N ALA A 187 -14.02 -1.46 -11.89
CA ALA A 187 -14.65 -1.88 -10.65
C ALA A 187 -15.08 -0.66 -9.81
N GLY A 188 -16.07 -0.90 -8.96
CA GLY A 188 -16.60 0.10 -8.04
C GLY A 188 -17.84 0.82 -8.57
N SER A 189 -18.90 0.80 -7.76
CA SER A 189 -20.24 1.34 -8.13
C SER A 189 -20.67 2.52 -7.25
N TRP A 190 -19.75 3.15 -6.54
CA TRP A 190 -20.06 4.22 -5.59
C TRP A 190 -20.73 5.42 -6.26
N THR A 191 -21.83 5.92 -5.69
CA THR A 191 -22.60 7.05 -6.20
C THR A 191 -22.64 8.21 -5.21
N ALA A 192 -23.01 9.43 -5.67
CA ALA A 192 -23.21 10.58 -4.79
C ALA A 192 -24.30 10.35 -3.74
N GLU A 193 -25.28 9.47 -4.02
CA GLU A 193 -26.28 9.07 -3.03
C GLU A 193 -25.67 8.20 -1.92
N ASP A 194 -24.69 7.39 -2.27
CA ASP A 194 -23.94 6.58 -1.31
C ASP A 194 -23.07 7.49 -0.41
N GLU A 195 -22.40 8.50 -0.98
CA GLU A 195 -21.68 9.53 -0.21
C GLU A 195 -22.59 10.30 0.74
N ALA A 196 -23.78 10.69 0.28
CA ALA A 196 -24.74 11.41 1.11
C ALA A 196 -25.29 10.56 2.27
N ARG A 197 -25.38 9.24 2.08
CA ARG A 197 -25.80 8.29 3.13
C ARG A 197 -24.69 7.97 4.12
N GLU A 198 -23.42 8.14 3.72
CA GLU A 198 -22.25 7.92 4.57
C GLU A 198 -21.78 9.14 5.35
N GLN A 199 -22.42 10.30 5.20
CA GLN A 199 -22.16 11.43 6.09
C GLN A 199 -22.27 10.98 7.55
N PRO A 200 -21.28 11.29 8.38
CA PRO A 200 -21.05 10.56 9.63
C PRO A 200 -22.30 10.60 10.49
N LEU A 201 -22.80 9.46 10.86
CA LEU A 201 -23.57 9.29 12.07
C LEU A 201 -22.61 9.55 13.29
N VAL A 202 -21.96 10.73 13.25
CA VAL A 202 -21.29 11.30 14.39
C VAL A 202 -22.38 11.59 15.41
N ALA A 203 -22.35 10.86 16.50
CA ALA A 203 -23.22 10.99 17.64
C ALA A 203 -24.59 10.32 17.57
N ARG A 204 -24.62 8.99 17.60
CA ARG A 204 -25.65 8.29 18.36
C ARG A 204 -25.09 6.97 18.87
N ASN A 205 -24.87 6.89 20.15
CA ASN A 205 -24.69 5.62 20.87
C ASN A 205 -25.87 4.72 20.54
N LEU A 206 -25.70 3.78 19.64
CA LEU A 206 -26.73 2.80 19.39
C LEU A 206 -26.37 1.53 20.13
N VAL A 207 -26.99 1.36 21.28
CA VAL A 207 -27.07 0.07 21.97
C VAL A 207 -28.32 -0.60 21.44
N VAL A 208 -28.18 -1.65 20.65
CA VAL A 208 -29.31 -2.53 20.33
C VAL A 208 -29.22 -3.73 21.21
N LEU A 209 -30.19 -3.87 22.06
CA LEU A 209 -30.36 -5.02 22.92
C LEU A 209 -31.57 -5.82 22.48
N SER A 210 -31.36 -7.10 22.37
CA SER A 210 -32.26 -8.24 22.46
C SER A 210 -32.47 -9.03 21.17
N GLY A 211 -32.07 -10.30 21.25
CA GLY A 211 -32.48 -11.42 20.39
C GLY A 211 -31.76 -11.44 19.03
N ASP A 212 -30.69 -12.23 18.96
CA ASP A 212 -29.92 -12.53 17.73
C ASP A 212 -29.14 -11.37 17.08
N ALA A 213 -28.83 -10.32 17.82
CA ALA A 213 -28.01 -9.21 17.37
C ALA A 213 -26.52 -9.53 17.53
N ILE A 214 -25.79 -9.51 16.41
CA ILE A 214 -24.32 -9.48 16.41
C ILE A 214 -23.90 -8.17 17.04
N GLY A 215 -23.31 -8.22 18.22
CA GLY A 215 -22.71 -7.03 18.86
C GLY A 215 -21.55 -6.54 18.04
N ILE A 216 -21.61 -5.31 17.58
CA ILE A 216 -20.50 -4.66 16.89
C ILE A 216 -19.84 -3.71 17.90
N ASP A 217 -18.62 -4.04 18.30
CA ASP A 217 -17.79 -3.18 19.12
C ASP A 217 -17.00 -2.24 18.21
N PHE A 218 -17.16 -0.93 18.41
CA PHE A 218 -16.63 0.13 17.55
C PHE A 218 -15.51 0.96 18.19
N SER A 219 -14.83 0.45 19.16
CA SER A 219 -13.67 1.12 19.72
C SER A 219 -12.39 0.61 19.09
N ASP A 220 -11.90 1.27 18.04
CA ASP A 220 -10.47 1.23 17.78
C ASP A 220 -9.79 2.40 18.51
N ASP A 221 -8.55 2.19 18.93
CA ASP A 221 -7.76 3.18 19.68
C ASP A 221 -7.42 4.45 18.87
N ASN A 222 -7.84 4.52 17.61
CA ASN A 222 -7.59 5.63 16.68
C ASN A 222 -8.84 6.46 16.34
N GLY A 223 -10.02 6.10 16.87
CA GLY A 223 -11.24 6.89 16.67
C GLY A 223 -11.87 6.80 15.28
N TRP A 224 -11.48 5.84 14.46
CA TRP A 224 -12.10 5.57 13.17
C TRP A 224 -13.34 4.71 13.36
N LEU A 225 -14.50 5.33 13.23
CA LEU A 225 -15.78 4.63 13.25
C LEU A 225 -16.01 3.97 11.91
N MET A 226 -16.06 2.62 11.91
CA MET A 226 -16.61 1.90 10.76
C MET A 226 -18.09 2.29 10.60
N PRO A 227 -18.51 2.68 9.40
CA PRO A 227 -19.89 3.06 9.20
C PRO A 227 -20.81 1.84 9.33
N VAL A 228 -21.73 1.87 10.30
CA VAL A 228 -22.79 0.89 10.46
C VAL A 228 -24.12 1.50 10.03
N CYS A 229 -24.79 0.87 9.11
CA CYS A 229 -26.17 1.20 8.83
C CYS A 229 -27.11 0.61 9.88
N SER A 230 -28.01 1.42 10.37
CA SER A 230 -29.08 1.08 11.32
C SER A 230 -30.13 0.10 10.77
N ASP A 231 -30.05 -0.27 9.51
CA ASP A 231 -31.04 -1.04 8.77
C ASP A 231 -30.64 -2.48 8.38
N GLY A 232 -29.49 -2.96 8.86
CA GLY A 232 -29.00 -4.31 8.53
C GLY A 232 -28.63 -4.52 7.06
N LEU A 233 -28.79 -3.51 6.20
CA LEU A 233 -28.52 -3.58 4.75
C LEU A 233 -27.04 -3.63 4.41
N ARG A 234 -26.14 -3.28 5.32
CA ARG A 234 -24.70 -3.21 5.03
C ARG A 234 -23.95 -4.53 5.03
N LEU A 235 -24.41 -5.57 5.71
CA LEU A 235 -23.79 -6.89 5.57
C LEU A 235 -23.99 -7.45 4.16
N SER A 236 -25.09 -7.13 3.49
CA SER A 236 -25.35 -7.56 2.11
C SER A 236 -24.52 -6.79 1.07
N MET A 237 -24.04 -5.58 1.39
CA MET A 237 -23.26 -4.75 0.47
C MET A 237 -21.81 -5.26 0.31
N TYR A 238 -21.32 -6.10 1.21
CA TYR A 238 -19.99 -6.71 1.15
C TYR A 238 -20.01 -8.18 0.71
N LEU A 239 -21.17 -8.72 0.36
CA LEU A 239 -21.35 -10.11 -0.11
C LEU A 239 -21.41 -10.17 -1.65
N ASP A 240 -20.62 -9.35 -2.32
CA ASP A 240 -20.61 -9.21 -3.77
C ASP A 240 -19.65 -10.18 -4.49
N ASP A 241 -19.11 -11.18 -3.78
CA ASP A 241 -18.30 -12.22 -4.40
C ASP A 241 -19.13 -13.01 -5.45
N GLY A 242 -18.56 -13.14 -6.65
CA GLY A 242 -19.20 -13.77 -7.79
C GLY A 242 -20.09 -12.82 -8.62
N HIS A 243 -20.17 -11.54 -8.25
CA HIS A 243 -20.89 -10.52 -9.03
C HIS A 243 -19.93 -9.72 -9.93
N PRO A 244 -20.47 -8.95 -10.92
CA PRO A 244 -19.63 -8.05 -11.72
C PRO A 244 -18.88 -7.04 -10.85
N ALA A 245 -17.58 -6.87 -11.09
CA ALA A 245 -16.76 -5.93 -10.32
C ALA A 245 -17.24 -4.48 -10.44
N MET A 246 -17.88 -4.14 -11.55
CA MET A 246 -18.51 -2.83 -11.78
C MET A 246 -19.67 -2.54 -10.82
N GLU A 247 -20.26 -3.56 -10.22
CA GLU A 247 -21.35 -3.44 -9.25
C GLU A 247 -20.84 -3.54 -7.81
N ALA A 248 -19.56 -3.86 -7.64
CA ALA A 248 -18.97 -4.08 -6.32
C ALA A 248 -18.85 -2.78 -5.54
N ARG A 249 -19.04 -2.87 -4.25
CA ARG A 249 -18.77 -1.77 -3.33
C ARG A 249 -17.38 -1.92 -2.75
N LEU A 250 -16.51 -1.01 -3.12
CA LEU A 250 -15.14 -0.89 -2.66
C LEU A 250 -15.03 0.32 -1.74
N TYR A 251 -14.23 0.21 -0.67
CA TYR A 251 -14.09 1.30 0.28
C TYR A 251 -12.65 1.47 0.77
N ASP A 252 -12.11 2.70 0.67
CA ASP A 252 -10.73 3.04 1.05
C ASP A 252 -9.71 2.09 0.38
N ILE A 253 -9.77 2.02 -0.95
CA ILE A 253 -8.86 1.18 -1.75
C ILE A 253 -7.49 1.84 -1.82
N VAL A 254 -6.47 1.16 -1.28
CA VAL A 254 -5.13 1.76 -1.09
C VAL A 254 -4.00 1.00 -1.76
N GLY A 255 -4.26 -0.21 -2.24
CA GLY A 255 -3.27 -1.05 -2.90
C GLY A 255 -3.86 -1.78 -4.10
N ILE A 256 -3.01 -2.03 -5.10
CA ILE A 256 -3.39 -2.75 -6.32
C ILE A 256 -2.20 -3.56 -6.83
N ALA A 257 -2.47 -4.75 -7.36
CA ALA A 257 -1.47 -5.55 -8.05
C ALA A 257 -2.13 -6.36 -9.16
N VAL A 258 -1.32 -6.81 -10.11
CA VAL A 258 -1.73 -7.72 -11.19
C VAL A 258 -0.90 -8.98 -11.09
N ASP A 259 -1.53 -10.14 -11.14
CA ASP A 259 -0.83 -11.42 -11.13
C ASP A 259 -0.33 -11.83 -12.53
N ASN A 260 0.40 -12.94 -12.59
CA ASN A 260 0.94 -13.45 -13.87
C ASN A 260 -0.15 -13.92 -14.86
N ALA A 261 -1.39 -14.09 -14.41
CA ALA A 261 -2.53 -14.45 -15.26
C ALA A 261 -3.26 -13.21 -15.80
N GLY A 262 -2.95 -12.02 -15.29
CA GLY A 262 -3.60 -10.77 -15.65
C GLY A 262 -4.80 -10.43 -14.76
N ASP A 263 -5.05 -11.19 -13.69
CA ASP A 263 -6.09 -10.86 -12.73
C ASP A 263 -5.67 -9.68 -11.85
N VAL A 264 -6.61 -8.77 -11.58
CA VAL A 264 -6.34 -7.55 -10.80
C VAL A 264 -6.76 -7.76 -9.35
N TYR A 265 -5.83 -7.46 -8.44
CA TYR A 265 -6.07 -7.57 -7.01
C TYR A 265 -6.09 -6.20 -6.37
N VAL A 266 -7.07 -6.00 -5.50
CA VAL A 266 -7.39 -4.71 -4.88
C VAL A 266 -7.36 -4.86 -3.37
N VAL A 267 -6.59 -4.03 -2.70
CA VAL A 267 -6.61 -3.93 -1.24
C VAL A 267 -7.73 -3.00 -0.84
N ASP A 268 -8.84 -3.59 -0.45
CA ASP A 268 -10.05 -2.95 0.08
C ASP A 268 -9.90 -2.80 1.60
N LYS A 269 -9.11 -1.79 1.99
CA LYS A 269 -8.70 -1.54 3.38
C LYS A 269 -9.90 -1.30 4.28
N GLY A 270 -10.87 -0.53 3.81
CA GLY A 270 -12.07 -0.20 4.58
C GLY A 270 -12.93 -1.43 4.90
N SER A 271 -12.84 -2.49 4.11
CA SER A 271 -13.49 -3.78 4.40
C SER A 271 -12.55 -4.83 5.02
N ASN A 272 -11.29 -4.49 5.27
CA ASN A 272 -10.26 -5.42 5.75
C ASN A 272 -10.13 -6.65 4.86
N ARG A 273 -10.21 -6.48 3.53
CA ARG A 273 -10.12 -7.56 2.55
C ARG A 273 -9.13 -7.24 1.43
N VAL A 274 -8.67 -8.30 0.80
CA VAL A 274 -8.05 -8.25 -0.52
C VAL A 274 -9.00 -8.91 -1.49
N ARG A 275 -9.40 -8.16 -2.54
CA ARG A 275 -10.35 -8.60 -3.54
C ARG A 275 -9.62 -8.93 -4.84
N LYS A 276 -10.13 -9.89 -5.58
CA LYS A 276 -9.66 -10.30 -6.90
C LYS A 276 -10.71 -10.00 -7.94
N ILE A 277 -10.32 -9.37 -9.03
CA ILE A 277 -11.13 -9.15 -10.24
C ILE A 277 -10.56 -10.07 -11.31
N ASP A 278 -11.33 -11.05 -11.72
CA ASP A 278 -10.96 -11.97 -12.79
C ASP A 278 -11.00 -11.24 -14.13
N HIS A 279 -9.88 -11.19 -14.84
CA HIS A 279 -9.74 -10.39 -16.07
C HIS A 279 -10.56 -10.94 -17.25
N LYS A 280 -10.96 -12.22 -17.21
CA LYS A 280 -11.74 -12.84 -18.30
C LYS A 280 -13.23 -12.66 -18.10
N THR A 281 -13.69 -12.76 -16.86
CA THR A 281 -15.13 -12.74 -16.54
C THR A 281 -15.60 -11.38 -16.02
N GLY A 282 -14.68 -10.54 -15.52
CA GLY A 282 -15.01 -9.28 -14.85
C GLY A 282 -15.68 -9.47 -13.49
N LEU A 283 -15.70 -10.70 -12.95
CA LEU A 283 -16.29 -10.98 -11.65
C LEU A 283 -15.31 -10.69 -10.52
N ILE A 284 -15.84 -10.22 -9.38
CA ILE A 284 -15.05 -9.99 -8.17
C ILE A 284 -15.19 -11.14 -7.18
N SER A 285 -14.12 -11.41 -6.44
CA SER A 285 -14.10 -12.41 -5.37
C SER A 285 -13.13 -11.98 -4.26
N THR A 286 -13.21 -12.62 -3.09
CA THR A 286 -12.30 -12.35 -1.97
C THR A 286 -11.11 -13.31 -1.99
N LEU A 287 -9.89 -12.78 -2.06
CA LEU A 287 -8.65 -13.55 -1.87
C LEU A 287 -8.38 -13.78 -0.39
N ALA A 288 -8.44 -12.74 0.43
CA ALA A 288 -8.13 -12.78 1.86
C ALA A 288 -8.96 -11.75 2.63
N GLY A 289 -9.23 -12.05 3.90
CA GLY A 289 -9.96 -11.14 4.78
C GLY A 289 -11.45 -11.46 4.90
N VAL A 290 -12.08 -11.00 5.99
CA VAL A 290 -13.52 -11.30 6.34
C VAL A 290 -14.22 -10.05 6.88
N CYS A 291 -14.23 -8.93 6.30
CA CYS A 291 -14.93 -7.71 6.77
C CYS A 291 -14.86 -7.44 8.31
N ARG A 292 -13.95 -8.07 9.01
CA ARG A 292 -13.67 -7.87 10.43
C ARG A 292 -12.18 -7.68 10.59
N TYR A 293 -11.80 -6.67 11.33
CA TYR A 293 -10.40 -6.44 11.65
C TYR A 293 -9.92 -7.40 12.75
N GLY A 294 -8.66 -7.75 12.72
CA GLY A 294 -8.00 -8.54 13.74
C GLY A 294 -6.99 -9.52 13.16
N TYR A 295 -6.43 -10.32 14.06
CA TYR A 295 -5.53 -11.42 13.75
C TYR A 295 -6.03 -12.69 14.41
N ASP A 296 -6.26 -13.73 13.63
CA ASP A 296 -6.83 -14.99 14.09
C ASP A 296 -5.93 -16.20 13.78
N GLY A 297 -4.65 -15.93 13.49
CA GLY A 297 -3.60 -16.94 13.30
C GLY A 297 -3.34 -17.32 11.86
N ASP A 298 -2.46 -18.30 11.70
CA ASP A 298 -1.96 -18.84 10.44
C ASP A 298 -2.55 -20.23 10.15
N GLY A 299 -2.30 -20.77 8.95
CA GLY A 299 -2.61 -22.17 8.60
C GLY A 299 -4.08 -22.42 8.27
N LYS A 300 -4.82 -21.42 7.82
CA LYS A 300 -6.23 -21.52 7.42
C LYS A 300 -6.47 -20.87 6.05
N PRO A 301 -7.63 -21.11 5.41
CA PRO A 301 -7.99 -20.45 4.16
C PRO A 301 -7.96 -18.91 4.31
N ALA A 302 -7.24 -18.23 3.40
CA ALA A 302 -7.04 -16.79 3.47
C ALA A 302 -8.36 -15.99 3.42
N ALA A 303 -9.33 -16.43 2.59
CA ALA A 303 -10.65 -15.81 2.49
C ALA A 303 -11.52 -15.99 3.76
N LYS A 304 -11.04 -16.75 4.77
CA LYS A 304 -11.69 -16.94 6.07
C LYS A 304 -10.86 -16.40 7.23
N SER A 305 -9.77 -15.72 6.94
CA SER A 305 -8.84 -15.16 7.93
C SER A 305 -9.10 -13.69 8.16
N MET A 306 -8.84 -13.21 9.36
CA MET A 306 -8.91 -11.78 9.66
C MET A 306 -7.64 -11.07 9.17
N LEU A 307 -7.82 -9.88 8.62
CA LEU A 307 -6.80 -8.87 8.36
C LEU A 307 -7.15 -7.60 9.14
N HIS A 308 -6.19 -6.70 9.29
CA HIS A 308 -6.44 -5.41 9.93
C HIS A 308 -5.79 -4.29 9.10
N ALA A 309 -6.62 -3.46 8.48
CA ALA A 309 -6.19 -2.33 7.66
C ALA A 309 -5.06 -2.70 6.69
N PRO A 310 -5.23 -3.73 5.83
CA PRO A 310 -4.20 -4.08 4.85
C PRO A 310 -3.94 -2.91 3.90
N GLU A 311 -2.68 -2.71 3.46
CA GLU A 311 -2.34 -1.56 2.60
C GLU A 311 -1.69 -1.93 1.27
N ALA A 312 -0.95 -3.04 1.18
CA ALA A 312 -0.34 -3.46 -0.09
C ALA A 312 -0.48 -4.95 -0.36
N ILE A 313 -0.35 -5.31 -1.62
CA ILE A 313 -0.23 -6.68 -2.09
C ILE A 313 0.79 -6.74 -3.23
N VAL A 314 1.62 -7.78 -3.24
CA VAL A 314 2.52 -8.11 -4.34
C VAL A 314 2.54 -9.62 -4.56
N PHE A 315 2.95 -10.04 -5.76
CA PHE A 315 3.04 -11.45 -6.14
C PHE A 315 4.48 -11.85 -6.43
N ASP A 316 4.83 -13.08 -6.10
CA ASP A 316 6.06 -13.71 -6.60
C ASP A 316 5.83 -14.40 -7.96
N GLN A 317 6.90 -14.97 -8.50
CA GLN A 317 6.84 -15.69 -9.78
C GLN A 317 5.95 -16.95 -9.77
N HIS A 318 5.56 -17.43 -8.58
CA HIS A 318 4.68 -18.58 -8.38
C HIS A 318 3.24 -18.16 -8.04
N ASN A 319 2.92 -16.88 -8.16
CA ASN A 319 1.62 -16.29 -7.80
C ASN A 319 1.26 -16.43 -6.31
N HIS A 320 2.24 -16.64 -5.42
CA HIS A 320 1.97 -16.45 -4.01
C HIS A 320 1.79 -14.95 -3.74
N ALA A 321 0.73 -14.58 -3.04
CA ALA A 321 0.47 -13.20 -2.68
C ALA A 321 1.11 -12.85 -1.33
N TYR A 322 1.72 -11.66 -1.25
CA TYR A 322 2.23 -11.11 0.00
C TYR A 322 1.48 -9.82 0.31
N ILE A 323 0.89 -9.76 1.51
CA ILE A 323 -0.03 -8.70 1.93
C ILE A 323 0.56 -8.00 3.15
N SER A 324 0.67 -6.68 3.13
CA SER A 324 0.94 -5.91 4.33
C SER A 324 -0.34 -5.85 5.17
N ASP A 325 -0.35 -6.58 6.25
CA ASP A 325 -1.40 -6.62 7.27
C ASP A 325 -1.05 -5.58 8.34
N THR A 326 -1.22 -4.30 7.95
CA THR A 326 -0.61 -3.12 8.56
C THR A 326 -1.00 -2.95 10.01
N GLY A 327 -2.30 -3.05 10.32
CA GLY A 327 -2.81 -2.93 11.68
C GLY A 327 -2.46 -4.12 12.58
N ASN A 328 -2.06 -5.25 11.99
CA ASN A 328 -1.55 -6.41 12.71
C ASN A 328 -0.02 -6.44 12.78
N HIS A 329 0.68 -5.44 12.27
CA HIS A 329 2.14 -5.34 12.28
C HIS A 329 2.83 -6.60 11.70
N ARG A 330 2.29 -7.10 10.56
CA ARG A 330 2.74 -8.33 9.89
C ARG A 330 2.74 -8.18 8.38
N VAL A 331 3.56 -8.99 7.73
CA VAL A 331 3.38 -9.33 6.32
C VAL A 331 2.90 -10.77 6.23
N ARG A 332 1.80 -10.97 5.50
CA ARG A 332 1.15 -12.27 5.35
C ARG A 332 1.35 -12.80 3.94
N LYS A 333 1.60 -14.11 3.82
CA LYS A 333 1.64 -14.82 2.54
C LYS A 333 0.35 -15.61 2.35
N VAL A 334 -0.28 -15.51 1.19
CA VAL A 334 -1.30 -16.45 0.72
C VAL A 334 -0.63 -17.37 -0.29
N ASP A 335 -0.61 -18.63 0.03
CA ASP A 335 -0.02 -19.66 -0.83
C ASP A 335 -0.97 -19.97 -2.00
N ALA A 336 -0.47 -19.86 -3.23
CA ALA A 336 -1.29 -20.00 -4.44
C ALA A 336 -1.86 -21.40 -4.64
N ASP A 337 -1.12 -22.43 -4.20
CA ASP A 337 -1.52 -23.84 -4.41
C ASP A 337 -2.58 -24.27 -3.40
N THR A 338 -2.47 -23.81 -2.15
CA THR A 338 -3.34 -24.23 -1.05
C THR A 338 -4.42 -23.23 -0.68
N GLY A 339 -4.23 -21.95 -1.02
CA GLY A 339 -5.09 -20.84 -0.61
C GLY A 339 -4.98 -20.51 0.89
N PHE A 340 -3.97 -21.05 1.60
CA PHE A 340 -3.82 -20.84 3.04
C PHE A 340 -2.93 -19.60 3.30
N ILE A 341 -3.24 -18.90 4.41
CA ILE A 341 -2.48 -17.74 4.85
C ILE A 341 -1.46 -18.10 5.93
N SER A 342 -0.30 -17.45 5.87
CA SER A 342 0.77 -17.57 6.87
C SER A 342 1.49 -16.24 7.06
N THR A 343 2.11 -16.03 8.22
CA THR A 343 2.96 -14.88 8.49
C THR A 343 4.38 -15.14 7.95
N VAL A 344 4.95 -14.17 7.23
CA VAL A 344 6.32 -14.24 6.71
C VAL A 344 7.25 -13.18 7.32
N ALA A 345 6.70 -12.10 7.88
CA ALA A 345 7.46 -11.11 8.65
C ALA A 345 6.56 -10.43 9.67
N GLY A 346 7.14 -10.02 10.79
CA GLY A 346 6.43 -9.34 11.87
C GLY A 346 5.85 -10.30 12.91
N ASN A 347 6.10 -10.00 14.19
CA ASN A 347 5.59 -10.76 15.34
C ASN A 347 4.25 -10.22 15.87
N GLY A 348 3.77 -9.10 15.32
CA GLY A 348 2.54 -8.42 15.74
C GLY A 348 2.71 -7.38 16.84
N ASP A 349 3.94 -7.13 17.25
CA ASP A 349 4.27 -6.05 18.17
C ASP A 349 4.55 -4.77 17.37
N SER A 350 3.94 -3.66 17.77
CA SER A 350 4.21 -2.34 17.17
C SER A 350 5.56 -1.76 17.59
N GLY A 351 6.22 -2.36 18.58
CA GLY A 351 7.42 -1.81 19.19
C GLY A 351 7.15 -0.63 20.13
N TYR A 352 5.88 -0.29 20.39
CA TYR A 352 5.46 0.73 21.34
C TYR A 352 4.86 0.09 22.60
N ASP A 353 5.11 0.70 23.77
CA ASP A 353 4.45 0.28 25.02
C ASP A 353 3.09 0.98 25.12
N ASP A 354 2.03 0.28 24.73
CA ASP A 354 0.64 0.77 24.75
C ASP A 354 0.12 1.08 26.17
N LYS A 355 0.85 0.68 27.22
CA LYS A 355 0.42 0.87 28.62
C LYS A 355 0.56 2.30 29.12
N ASN A 356 1.16 3.21 28.35
CA ASN A 356 1.40 4.60 28.75
C ASN A 356 0.73 5.64 27.81
N MET A 357 -0.25 5.29 27.02
CA MET A 357 -1.02 6.23 26.19
C MET A 357 -2.03 7.04 26.99
N GLY A 358 -1.56 7.76 27.99
CA GLY A 358 -2.32 8.78 28.72
C GLY A 358 -1.79 10.17 28.39
N GLY A 359 -2.29 10.80 27.32
CA GLY A 359 -2.07 12.23 27.06
C GLY A 359 -1.07 12.54 25.95
N CYS A 360 -1.46 13.48 25.09
CA CYS A 360 -0.75 14.08 23.97
C CYS A 360 0.72 14.40 24.28
N GLY A 361 1.63 13.55 23.83
CA GLY A 361 3.07 13.81 23.96
C GLY A 361 3.86 12.56 23.59
N ALA A 362 4.34 12.50 22.37
CA ALA A 362 5.07 11.36 21.81
C ALA A 362 6.35 11.04 22.60
N ALA A 363 6.24 10.17 23.59
CA ALA A 363 7.39 9.45 24.13
C ALA A 363 7.42 8.08 23.49
N ARG A 364 8.25 7.90 22.45
CA ARG A 364 8.53 6.62 21.82
C ARG A 364 9.33 5.77 22.81
N PHE A 365 8.68 4.82 23.45
CA PHE A 365 9.38 3.78 24.20
C PHE A 365 9.57 2.56 23.28
N VAL A 366 10.78 2.34 22.83
CA VAL A 366 11.13 1.13 22.12
C VAL A 366 11.23 -0.01 23.13
N ALA A 367 10.54 -1.11 22.86
CA ALA A 367 10.68 -2.32 23.67
C ALA A 367 12.17 -2.76 23.67
N LYS A 368 12.74 -2.89 24.87
CA LYS A 368 14.12 -3.39 25.05
C LYS A 368 14.05 -4.85 25.46
N ASP A 369 14.99 -5.65 24.97
CA ASP A 369 15.18 -6.98 25.51
C ASP A 369 15.72 -6.94 26.96
N ALA A 370 15.85 -8.11 27.58
CA ALA A 370 16.38 -8.23 28.95
C ALA A 370 17.83 -7.70 29.11
N ALA A 371 18.53 -7.48 28.01
CA ALA A 371 19.89 -6.92 27.96
C ALA A 371 19.88 -5.41 27.63
N GLY A 372 18.69 -4.80 27.41
CA GLY A 372 18.54 -3.37 27.10
C GLY A 372 18.78 -3.03 25.64
N ALA A 373 18.92 -3.99 24.73
CA ALA A 373 19.03 -3.79 23.30
C ALA A 373 17.67 -3.56 22.64
N LEU A 374 17.62 -2.68 21.65
CA LEU A 374 16.41 -2.35 20.90
C LEU A 374 15.96 -3.57 20.08
N LYS A 375 14.75 -4.09 20.32
CA LYS A 375 14.16 -5.22 19.58
C LYS A 375 13.68 -4.83 18.16
N HIS A 376 14.44 -4.04 17.41
CA HIS A 376 14.10 -3.75 16.01
C HIS A 376 14.32 -4.94 15.08
N GLY A 377 15.01 -5.98 15.57
CA GLY A 377 15.04 -7.28 14.94
C GLY A 377 15.92 -7.43 13.71
N ASP A 378 16.91 -6.53 13.47
CA ASP A 378 17.91 -6.80 12.44
C ASP A 378 18.74 -8.03 12.82
N GLY A 379 18.84 -8.98 11.86
CA GLY A 379 19.51 -10.25 12.09
C GLY A 379 18.69 -11.28 12.89
N LEU A 380 17.40 -11.04 13.12
CA LEU A 380 16.46 -12.02 13.64
C LEU A 380 15.70 -12.73 12.50
N LEU A 381 15.01 -13.81 12.84
CA LEU A 381 14.01 -14.38 11.95
C LEU A 381 12.93 -13.34 11.67
N ALA A 382 12.54 -13.20 10.41
CA ALA A 382 11.59 -12.17 9.98
C ALA A 382 10.26 -12.25 10.74
N VAL A 383 9.80 -13.46 11.08
CA VAL A 383 8.57 -13.71 11.84
C VAL A 383 8.69 -13.38 13.35
N GLU A 384 9.91 -13.23 13.86
CA GLU A 384 10.17 -12.84 15.25
C GLU A 384 10.47 -11.35 15.39
N ALA A 385 10.77 -10.68 14.29
CA ALA A 385 11.13 -9.28 14.29
C ALA A 385 9.89 -8.40 14.48
N VAL A 386 10.09 -7.23 15.07
CA VAL A 386 9.09 -6.15 15.03
C VAL A 386 9.08 -5.57 13.61
N VAL A 387 7.90 -5.48 13.01
CA VAL A 387 7.64 -4.82 11.72
C VAL A 387 6.51 -3.82 11.94
N ASN A 388 6.84 -2.54 12.13
CA ASN A 388 5.88 -1.56 12.57
C ASN A 388 5.14 -0.88 11.42
N SER A 389 3.84 -1.09 11.35
CA SER A 389 2.96 -0.52 10.30
C SER A 389 3.55 -0.73 8.91
N PRO A 390 3.72 -2.00 8.47
CA PRO A 390 4.17 -2.29 7.11
C PRO A 390 3.13 -1.76 6.12
N VAL A 391 3.58 -1.05 5.10
CA VAL A 391 2.73 -0.46 4.07
C VAL A 391 3.15 -0.99 2.70
N GLY A 392 3.94 -0.30 1.93
CA GLY A 392 4.36 -0.73 0.61
C GLY A 392 5.27 -1.96 0.62
N LEU A 393 5.09 -2.83 -0.35
CA LEU A 393 5.85 -4.06 -0.55
C LEU A 393 6.39 -4.13 -1.98
N THR A 394 7.55 -4.74 -2.17
CA THR A 394 8.01 -5.23 -3.47
C THR A 394 8.93 -6.43 -3.29
N LEU A 395 9.01 -7.28 -4.32
CA LEU A 395 9.82 -8.50 -4.35
C LEU A 395 10.83 -8.45 -5.48
N ASP A 396 12.04 -8.94 -5.24
CA ASP A 396 12.97 -9.20 -6.32
C ASP A 396 12.98 -10.69 -6.73
N THR A 397 13.62 -10.96 -7.85
CA THR A 397 13.75 -12.33 -8.39
C THR A 397 14.67 -13.23 -7.56
N GLN A 398 15.40 -12.67 -6.61
CA GLN A 398 16.29 -13.39 -5.71
C GLN A 398 15.58 -13.81 -4.41
N GLY A 399 14.32 -13.42 -4.21
CA GLY A 399 13.53 -13.73 -3.02
C GLY A 399 13.72 -12.75 -1.86
N TYR A 400 14.16 -11.54 -2.14
CA TYR A 400 14.11 -10.47 -1.14
C TYR A 400 12.78 -9.74 -1.21
N LEU A 401 12.08 -9.70 -0.08
CA LEU A 401 10.90 -8.87 0.14
C LEU A 401 11.34 -7.55 0.79
N TYR A 402 11.08 -6.45 0.12
CA TYR A 402 11.30 -5.10 0.65
C TYR A 402 9.98 -4.59 1.25
N ILE A 403 10.07 -4.05 2.46
CA ILE A 403 8.92 -3.67 3.30
C ILE A 403 9.11 -2.22 3.74
N CYS A 404 8.22 -1.32 3.33
CA CYS A 404 8.17 0.03 3.90
C CYS A 404 7.53 -0.03 5.29
N GLU A 405 8.29 0.34 6.32
CA GLU A 405 7.81 0.52 7.69
C GLU A 405 7.52 2.00 7.94
N ARG A 406 6.29 2.42 7.72
CA ARG A 406 5.88 3.81 7.92
C ARG A 406 6.05 4.26 9.37
N GLY A 407 5.74 3.38 10.32
CA GLY A 407 5.88 3.65 11.75
C GLY A 407 7.33 3.88 12.20
N GLU A 408 8.31 3.31 11.50
CA GLU A 408 9.73 3.39 11.85
C GLU A 408 10.56 4.28 10.92
N ASN A 409 9.95 4.85 9.87
CA ASN A 409 10.69 5.60 8.84
C ASN A 409 11.87 4.81 8.27
N LYS A 410 11.59 3.55 7.89
CA LYS A 410 12.57 2.58 7.37
C LYS A 410 12.01 1.80 6.20
N ILE A 411 12.92 1.23 5.42
CA ILE A 411 12.64 0.14 4.50
C ILE A 411 13.43 -1.07 5.00
N ARG A 412 12.72 -2.17 5.27
CA ARG A 412 13.33 -3.44 5.68
C ARG A 412 13.45 -4.36 4.48
N ARG A 413 14.34 -5.33 4.59
CA ARG A 413 14.52 -6.38 3.59
C ARG A 413 14.54 -7.74 4.28
N ALA A 414 13.65 -8.64 3.86
CA ALA A 414 13.58 -10.01 4.34
C ALA A 414 13.92 -10.99 3.22
N LYS A 415 14.71 -12.03 3.51
CA LYS A 415 15.05 -13.10 2.57
C LYS A 415 14.05 -14.23 2.72
N LEU A 416 13.22 -14.49 1.71
CA LEU A 416 12.13 -15.48 1.80
C LEU A 416 12.55 -16.87 1.29
N TRP A 417 13.40 -16.94 0.24
CA TRP A 417 13.93 -18.16 -0.34
C TRP A 417 15.33 -17.98 -0.93
#